data_f514af006fc83acc78a9dc3ad7bddac9
#
_entry.id   f514af006fc83acc78a9dc3ad7bddac9
#
_cell.length_a   1.000
_cell.length_b   1.000
_cell.length_c   1.000
_cell.angle_alpha   90.00
_cell.angle_beta   90.00
_cell.angle_gamma   90.00
#
_symmetry.space_group_name_H-M   'P 1'
#
loop_
_entity.id
_entity.type
_entity.pdbx_description
1 polymer ?
#
loop_
_entity_poly.entity_id
_entity_poly.type
_entity_poly.pdbx_seq_one_letter_code
_entity_poly.pdbx_strand_id
1 'polypeptide(L)'
;MKRILGIEGGGTKTEWVLLAGDAAEHAVLAQGLLPASNLRLITDETLARLFSVLPRDVTHVGAFLAGCGTDEDRARLFGLVKQAWPEAKIALGSDRDSGMAAAFGDEDGIVVIAGTGAAVHGRKEGAVEKAGGWGQMLGDRGSGYDLAMQGLRLVLTHYDLNQKITPLAEEILRTLGLNRLSDLVGWAMQAEKMAVAKLAPAIFHAAKYGEPEMLHTVQAAASVLAEYTRAVAHRLAFPNPPVRLMGGLFTHHEDYVSLYKYRLSILLPDAQVEVCRVSGALGAAWLADLAGPERPESRERPEKEESFGGATNSDLSRLPQESGLSDLERADLAAAATEQSNPRSTDLEQRGTGELVELFLSEEEYVAQALASCREPLIAAIDLTSAALAAGGRLFYVGAGTSGRLGVLDASEIPPTFGAPPELVQGIIAGGAPALRRAVEGAEDQPEAGAFAVLERGARAGDVVCGLTASGRTPFVLGALERARALGARTILISCNPARGRPYEPGRPLWDVEIHLPTGPEIVTGSTRLKAGTATKLALNMLSTITMIRLGRVRGNAMVDLRISNAKLRDRGTRLVSRALGIPYDDARARLESAGWNVRACLE
;
A
#
# COMPACT_ATOMS: atom_id res chain seq x y z
N MET A 1 33.15 38.44 -1.30
CA MET A 1 31.92 37.67 -1.61
C MET A 1 32.26 36.23 -1.40
N LYS A 2 31.52 35.51 -0.55
CA LYS A 2 31.75 34.07 -0.33
C LYS A 2 31.47 33.32 -1.62
N ARG A 3 32.31 32.34 -1.93
CA ARG A 3 32.10 31.35 -3.00
C ARG A 3 32.12 29.96 -2.36
N ILE A 4 30.99 29.28 -2.39
CA ILE A 4 30.75 28.06 -1.64
C ILE A 4 30.53 26.92 -2.63
N LEU A 5 31.37 25.91 -2.56
CA LEU A 5 31.24 24.69 -3.36
C LEU A 5 30.62 23.59 -2.49
N GLY A 6 29.44 23.13 -2.88
CA GLY A 6 28.80 21.96 -2.32
C GLY A 6 29.01 20.73 -3.21
N ILE A 7 29.44 19.63 -2.65
CA ILE A 7 29.68 18.36 -3.33
C ILE A 7 28.94 17.26 -2.57
N GLU A 8 28.01 16.58 -3.23
CA GLU A 8 27.37 15.40 -2.70
C GLU A 8 27.64 14.20 -3.59
N GLY A 9 28.27 13.18 -3.04
CA GLY A 9 28.66 11.99 -3.79
C GLY A 9 28.00 10.72 -3.31
N GLY A 10 27.31 10.06 -4.22
CA GLY A 10 26.64 8.79 -4.01
C GLY A 10 27.28 7.61 -4.75
N GLY A 11 26.62 6.47 -4.65
CA GLY A 11 27.01 5.27 -5.41
C GLY A 11 26.70 5.31 -6.89
N THR A 12 26.05 6.39 -7.39
CA THR A 12 25.55 6.50 -8.77
C THR A 12 26.11 7.68 -9.50
N LYS A 13 26.22 8.82 -8.82
CA LYS A 13 26.66 10.12 -9.36
C LYS A 13 27.23 10.96 -8.24
N THR A 14 27.95 12.00 -8.61
CA THR A 14 28.34 13.09 -7.74
C THR A 14 27.67 14.36 -8.26
N GLU A 15 26.88 15.02 -7.45
CA GLU A 15 26.33 16.33 -7.72
C GLU A 15 27.21 17.39 -7.10
N TRP A 16 27.34 18.53 -7.77
CA TRP A 16 28.01 19.69 -7.21
C TRP A 16 27.31 20.97 -7.58
N VAL A 17 27.42 21.96 -6.70
CA VAL A 17 26.88 23.31 -6.89
C VAL A 17 27.88 24.33 -6.40
N LEU A 18 28.03 25.43 -7.16
CA LEU A 18 28.81 26.59 -6.74
C LEU A 18 27.83 27.73 -6.45
N LEU A 19 27.88 28.25 -5.23
CA LEU A 19 27.08 29.38 -4.79
C LEU A 19 27.95 30.64 -4.60
N ALA A 20 27.36 31.80 -4.80
CA ALA A 20 27.91 33.08 -4.38
C ALA A 20 26.89 33.83 -3.53
N GLY A 21 27.33 34.54 -2.50
CA GLY A 21 26.49 35.33 -1.60
C GLY A 21 26.87 35.14 -0.14
N ASP A 22 26.21 35.87 0.74
CA ASP A 22 26.25 35.73 2.19
C ASP A 22 24.94 35.10 2.65
N ALA A 23 24.93 34.53 3.84
CA ALA A 23 23.95 33.58 4.42
C ALA A 23 22.44 33.82 4.18
N ALA A 24 22.02 34.96 3.66
CA ALA A 24 20.60 35.27 3.41
C ALA A 24 20.19 35.15 1.92
N GLU A 25 21.13 35.29 0.97
CA GLU A 25 20.83 35.19 -0.47
C GLU A 25 21.98 34.52 -1.22
N HIS A 26 21.83 33.23 -1.53
CA HIS A 26 22.80 32.50 -2.35
C HIS A 26 22.32 32.42 -3.80
N ALA A 27 23.11 33.00 -4.73
CA ALA A 27 22.92 32.78 -6.15
C ALA A 27 23.69 31.54 -6.63
N VAL A 28 23.03 30.65 -7.37
CA VAL A 28 23.70 29.53 -8.03
C VAL A 28 24.50 30.07 -9.22
N LEU A 29 25.82 29.96 -9.16
CA LEU A 29 26.73 30.34 -10.23
C LEU A 29 26.96 29.23 -11.25
N ALA A 30 27.06 27.98 -10.77
CA ALA A 30 27.27 26.81 -11.59
C ALA A 30 26.84 25.55 -10.83
N GLN A 31 26.49 24.52 -11.56
CA GLN A 31 26.20 23.20 -11.04
C GLN A 31 26.48 22.13 -12.09
N GLY A 32 26.63 20.89 -11.66
CA GLY A 32 26.88 19.82 -12.60
C GLY A 32 26.88 18.43 -11.95
N LEU A 33 27.08 17.45 -12.81
CA LEU A 33 27.13 16.04 -12.46
C LEU A 33 28.50 15.45 -12.85
N LEU A 34 29.04 14.60 -11.98
CA LEU A 34 30.25 13.82 -12.17
C LEU A 34 29.95 12.34 -11.92
N PRO A 35 30.86 11.42 -12.31
CA PRO A 35 30.76 10.01 -11.93
C PRO A 35 30.62 9.78 -10.43
N ALA A 36 30.18 8.57 -10.05
CA ALA A 36 29.99 8.16 -8.67
C ALA A 36 31.26 8.36 -7.80
N SER A 37 31.07 8.76 -6.54
CA SER A 37 32.16 8.99 -5.60
C SER A 37 31.85 8.43 -4.20
N ASN A 38 31.32 7.19 -4.13
CA ASN A 38 31.22 6.51 -2.84
C ASN A 38 32.61 6.26 -2.28
N LEU A 39 32.91 6.84 -1.13
CA LEU A 39 34.25 6.88 -0.55
C LEU A 39 34.86 5.48 -0.30
N ARG A 40 34.04 4.47 -0.03
CA ARG A 40 34.49 3.08 0.19
C ARG A 40 34.72 2.29 -1.10
N LEU A 41 34.22 2.77 -2.23
CA LEU A 41 34.29 2.09 -3.52
C LEU A 41 35.24 2.76 -4.51
N ILE A 42 35.72 3.98 -4.18
CA ILE A 42 36.57 4.77 -5.07
C ILE A 42 38.00 4.87 -4.52
N THR A 43 39.00 4.85 -5.40
CA THR A 43 40.39 5.08 -5.00
C THR A 43 40.67 6.57 -4.83
N ASP A 44 41.70 6.91 -4.01
CA ASP A 44 42.10 8.30 -3.77
C ASP A 44 42.50 9.02 -5.07
N GLU A 45 43.17 8.31 -5.98
CA GLU A 45 43.58 8.86 -7.26
C GLU A 45 42.37 9.23 -8.13
N THR A 46 41.34 8.39 -8.14
CA THR A 46 40.10 8.66 -8.89
C THR A 46 39.32 9.82 -8.28
N LEU A 47 39.23 9.88 -6.94
CA LEU A 47 38.57 10.96 -6.26
C LEU A 47 39.29 12.31 -6.44
N ALA A 48 40.64 12.30 -6.39
CA ALA A 48 41.45 13.48 -6.69
C ALA A 48 41.25 13.98 -8.14
N ARG A 49 41.11 13.06 -9.09
CA ARG A 49 40.77 13.41 -10.49
C ARG A 49 39.36 14.04 -10.57
N LEU A 50 38.37 13.51 -9.87
CA LEU A 50 37.03 14.12 -9.80
C LEU A 50 37.08 15.53 -9.23
N PHE A 51 37.84 15.73 -8.17
CA PHE A 51 38.00 17.06 -7.60
C PHE A 51 38.77 18.00 -8.51
N SER A 52 39.66 17.51 -9.40
CA SER A 52 40.47 18.34 -10.30
C SER A 52 39.65 19.13 -11.32
N VAL A 53 38.46 18.67 -11.70
CA VAL A 53 37.59 19.32 -12.67
C VAL A 53 36.59 20.30 -12.04
N LEU A 54 36.56 20.40 -10.71
CA LEU A 54 35.66 21.28 -9.97
C LEU A 54 36.25 22.72 -9.83
N PRO A 55 35.40 23.74 -9.59
CA PRO A 55 35.85 25.12 -9.37
C PRO A 55 36.92 25.24 -8.27
N ARG A 56 38.00 25.98 -8.54
CA ARG A 56 39.12 26.16 -7.63
C ARG A 56 39.03 27.45 -6.80
N ASP A 57 38.48 28.49 -7.36
CA ASP A 57 38.31 29.80 -6.71
C ASP A 57 37.10 29.76 -5.78
N VAL A 58 37.25 29.15 -4.63
CA VAL A 58 36.22 28.97 -3.61
C VAL A 58 36.75 29.26 -2.21
N THR A 59 35.91 29.82 -1.36
CA THR A 59 36.23 30.14 0.03
C THR A 59 35.77 29.08 1.02
N HIS A 60 34.75 28.30 0.63
CA HIS A 60 34.16 27.24 1.45
C HIS A 60 33.90 26.01 0.57
N VAL A 61 34.13 24.82 1.11
CA VAL A 61 33.86 23.54 0.44
C VAL A 61 33.12 22.63 1.40
N GLY A 62 31.94 22.19 1.00
CA GLY A 62 31.20 21.10 1.64
C GLY A 62 31.33 19.81 0.80
N ALA A 63 31.97 18.79 1.32
CA ALA A 63 32.09 17.50 0.65
C ALA A 63 31.43 16.39 1.48
N PHE A 64 30.30 15.91 1.02
CA PHE A 64 29.45 14.94 1.71
C PHE A 64 29.29 13.70 0.82
N LEU A 65 30.01 12.63 1.17
CA LEU A 65 30.10 11.46 0.33
C LEU A 65 29.51 10.22 1.01
N ALA A 66 28.77 9.43 0.25
CA ALA A 66 28.35 8.10 0.66
C ALA A 66 29.59 7.27 1.09
N GLY A 67 29.46 6.53 2.16
CA GLY A 67 30.57 5.77 2.72
C GLY A 67 31.48 6.53 3.70
N CYS A 68 31.28 7.82 3.90
CA CYS A 68 31.96 8.63 4.91
C CYS A 68 31.30 8.45 6.29
N GLY A 69 31.54 7.30 6.94
CA GLY A 69 30.87 6.94 8.20
C GLY A 69 31.77 6.88 9.43
N THR A 70 33.08 6.68 9.27
CA THR A 70 34.04 6.56 10.38
C THR A 70 34.96 7.78 10.43
N ASP A 71 35.66 7.94 11.54
CA ASP A 71 36.67 9.01 11.67
C ASP A 71 37.83 8.82 10.68
N GLU A 72 38.17 7.57 10.36
CA GLU A 72 39.14 7.26 9.31
C GLU A 72 38.68 7.71 7.94
N ASP A 73 37.38 7.44 7.59
CA ASP A 73 36.76 7.90 6.35
C ASP A 73 36.81 9.44 6.26
N ARG A 74 36.48 10.13 7.35
CA ARG A 74 36.51 11.61 7.45
C ARG A 74 37.92 12.16 7.30
N ALA A 75 38.90 11.56 7.98
CA ALA A 75 40.29 11.98 7.88
C ALA A 75 40.84 11.80 6.46
N ARG A 76 40.53 10.68 5.82
CA ARG A 76 40.85 10.40 4.40
C ARG A 76 40.26 11.45 3.48
N LEU A 77 38.97 11.71 3.61
CA LEU A 77 38.25 12.71 2.78
C LEU A 77 38.82 14.11 3.02
N PHE A 78 39.10 14.46 4.28
CA PHE A 78 39.70 15.76 4.64
C PHE A 78 41.04 15.99 3.95
N GLY A 79 41.93 14.99 3.95
CA GLY A 79 43.21 15.09 3.27
C GLY A 79 43.06 15.40 1.78
N LEU A 80 42.19 14.71 1.09
CA LEU A 80 41.93 14.89 -0.35
C LEU A 80 41.29 16.23 -0.66
N VAL A 81 40.30 16.67 0.13
CA VAL A 81 39.65 17.98 -0.05
C VAL A 81 40.63 19.10 0.27
N LYS A 82 41.44 19.00 1.34
CA LYS A 82 42.45 20.00 1.70
C LYS A 82 43.56 20.12 0.66
N GLN A 83 43.94 19.02 0.02
CA GLN A 83 44.90 19.05 -1.08
C GLN A 83 44.29 19.75 -2.32
N ALA A 84 43.01 19.58 -2.57
CA ALA A 84 42.32 20.21 -3.71
C ALA A 84 42.05 21.69 -3.48
N TRP A 85 41.72 22.11 -2.28
CA TRP A 85 41.39 23.49 -1.88
C TRP A 85 42.09 23.90 -0.58
N PRO A 86 43.40 24.22 -0.65
CA PRO A 86 44.22 24.45 0.56
C PRO A 86 43.72 25.59 1.45
N GLU A 87 43.16 26.65 0.85
CA GLU A 87 42.76 27.86 1.59
C GLU A 87 41.26 27.86 1.97
N ALA A 88 40.49 26.88 1.50
CA ALA A 88 39.05 26.86 1.76
C ALA A 88 38.75 26.37 3.19
N LYS A 89 37.68 26.89 3.76
CA LYS A 89 37.05 26.30 4.94
C LYS A 89 36.30 25.03 4.49
N ILE A 90 36.43 23.94 5.23
CA ILE A 90 35.97 22.63 4.83
C ILE A 90 34.93 22.12 5.81
N ALA A 91 33.77 21.68 5.28
CA ALA A 91 32.78 20.88 5.98
C ALA A 91 32.70 19.49 5.32
N LEU A 92 32.70 18.45 6.11
CA LEU A 92 32.71 17.07 5.64
C LEU A 92 31.67 16.22 6.35
N GLY A 93 31.16 15.24 5.65
CA GLY A 93 30.22 14.28 6.22
C GLY A 93 29.76 13.22 5.22
N SER A 94 28.71 12.54 5.58
CA SER A 94 28.04 11.58 4.70
C SER A 94 26.98 12.27 3.82
N ASP A 95 26.58 11.60 2.75
CA ASP A 95 25.44 11.96 1.91
C ASP A 95 24.11 12.09 2.70
N ARG A 96 24.04 11.48 3.88
CA ARG A 96 22.91 11.63 4.82
C ARG A 96 22.85 13.02 5.43
N ASP A 97 24.00 13.57 5.80
CA ASP A 97 24.09 14.87 6.47
C ASP A 97 23.70 15.98 5.51
N SER A 98 24.19 15.90 4.25
CA SER A 98 23.78 16.84 3.19
C SER A 98 22.33 16.68 2.77
N GLY A 99 21.80 15.46 2.71
CA GLY A 99 20.39 15.18 2.45
C GLY A 99 19.48 15.75 3.54
N MET A 100 19.88 15.61 4.81
CA MET A 100 19.15 16.18 5.96
C MET A 100 19.14 17.72 5.91
N ALA A 101 20.31 18.32 5.62
CA ALA A 101 20.42 19.76 5.47
C ALA A 101 19.60 20.29 4.27
N ALA A 102 19.58 19.56 3.15
CA ALA A 102 18.77 19.92 1.99
C ALA A 102 17.26 19.85 2.27
N ALA A 103 16.84 18.94 3.14
CA ALA A 103 15.43 18.72 3.46
C ALA A 103 14.91 19.67 4.55
N PHE A 104 15.73 20.00 5.54
CA PHE A 104 15.29 20.65 6.78
C PHE A 104 16.22 21.79 7.25
N GLY A 105 17.37 22.01 6.59
CA GLY A 105 18.36 22.92 7.17
C GLY A 105 18.77 22.45 8.57
N ASP A 106 18.56 23.31 9.57
CA ASP A 106 18.82 23.01 10.99
C ASP A 106 17.57 22.47 11.73
N GLU A 107 16.40 22.40 11.07
CA GLU A 107 15.16 21.96 11.69
C GLU A 107 15.13 20.41 11.86
N ASP A 108 14.34 19.96 12.84
CA ASP A 108 14.11 18.55 13.10
C ASP A 108 13.19 17.93 12.06
N GLY A 109 13.41 16.65 11.73
CA GLY A 109 12.59 15.94 10.77
C GLY A 109 13.10 14.57 10.39
N ILE A 110 12.40 13.90 9.49
CA ILE A 110 12.76 12.58 8.96
C ILE A 110 12.90 12.66 7.43
N VAL A 111 14.04 12.24 6.90
CA VAL A 111 14.29 12.10 5.47
C VAL A 111 14.19 10.64 5.06
N VAL A 112 13.42 10.37 4.01
CA VAL A 112 13.31 9.06 3.39
C VAL A 112 13.94 9.13 2.01
N ILE A 113 15.01 8.43 1.83
CA ILE A 113 15.75 8.40 0.58
C ILE A 113 15.41 7.10 -0.15
N ALA A 114 14.94 7.19 -1.41
CA ALA A 114 14.74 6.04 -2.29
C ALA A 114 15.20 6.38 -3.72
N GLY A 115 16.30 5.79 -4.09
CA GLY A 115 16.93 5.88 -5.42
C GLY A 115 17.52 4.53 -5.80
N THR A 116 18.79 4.49 -6.16
CA THR A 116 19.54 3.23 -6.39
C THR A 116 19.63 2.40 -5.10
N GLY A 117 19.79 3.04 -3.93
CA GLY A 117 19.66 2.48 -2.59
C GLY A 117 18.48 3.11 -1.86
N ALA A 118 18.21 2.67 -0.63
CA ALA A 118 17.17 3.24 0.21
C ALA A 118 17.56 3.25 1.69
N ALA A 119 17.21 4.36 2.37
CA ALA A 119 17.43 4.54 3.80
C ALA A 119 16.48 5.60 4.37
N VAL A 120 16.24 5.53 5.67
CA VAL A 120 15.48 6.52 6.44
C VAL A 120 16.38 7.08 7.54
N HIS A 121 16.43 8.40 7.65
CA HIS A 121 17.22 9.12 8.65
C HIS A 121 16.35 10.14 9.34
N GLY A 122 16.45 10.27 10.64
CA GLY A 122 15.74 11.26 11.43
C GLY A 122 16.65 12.00 12.38
N ARG A 123 16.31 13.28 12.65
CA ARG A 123 16.96 14.12 13.66
C ARG A 123 15.87 14.79 14.50
N LYS A 124 16.06 14.77 15.82
CA LYS A 124 15.25 15.51 16.77
C LYS A 124 16.07 15.94 17.97
N GLU A 125 16.11 17.25 18.27
CA GLU A 125 16.80 17.82 19.41
C GLU A 125 18.28 17.36 19.52
N GLY A 126 18.94 17.21 18.36
CA GLY A 126 20.33 16.75 18.27
C GLY A 126 20.51 15.22 18.34
N ALA A 127 19.45 14.44 18.64
CA ALA A 127 19.50 13.00 18.51
C ALA A 127 19.31 12.60 17.05
N VAL A 128 20.05 11.60 16.58
CA VAL A 128 20.01 11.10 15.19
C VAL A 128 19.74 9.60 15.20
N GLU A 129 18.79 9.18 14.37
CA GLU A 129 18.40 7.78 14.21
C GLU A 129 18.33 7.39 12.73
N LYS A 130 18.54 6.11 12.45
CA LYS A 130 18.46 5.58 11.08
C LYS A 130 17.76 4.23 11.02
N ALA A 131 17.17 3.92 9.85
CA ALA A 131 16.69 2.59 9.49
C ALA A 131 16.98 2.30 8.01
N GLY A 132 17.34 1.06 7.68
CA GLY A 132 17.78 0.70 6.32
C GLY A 132 19.21 1.14 6.01
N GLY A 133 19.55 1.16 4.72
CA GLY A 133 20.91 1.57 4.27
C GLY A 133 22.01 0.57 4.60
N TRP A 134 21.70 -0.72 4.68
CA TRP A 134 22.66 -1.81 4.95
C TRP A 134 23.35 -2.33 3.67
N GLY A 135 23.19 -1.62 2.56
CA GLY A 135 23.76 -2.00 1.26
C GLY A 135 22.91 -3.02 0.50
N GLN A 136 23.29 -3.27 -0.74
CA GLN A 136 22.49 -4.02 -1.72
C GLN A 136 22.26 -5.50 -1.36
N MET A 137 23.15 -6.11 -0.60
CA MET A 137 23.05 -7.53 -0.24
C MET A 137 22.13 -7.78 0.97
N LEU A 138 22.17 -6.91 1.98
CA LEU A 138 21.48 -7.10 3.25
C LEU A 138 20.37 -6.09 3.50
N GLY A 139 20.30 -5.02 2.72
CA GLY A 139 19.40 -3.91 2.94
C GLY A 139 18.88 -3.30 1.65
N ASP A 140 18.80 -1.97 1.63
CA ASP A 140 18.28 -1.16 0.52
C ASP A 140 16.85 -1.52 0.08
N ARG A 141 16.07 -2.11 0.99
CA ARG A 141 14.68 -2.48 0.73
C ARG A 141 13.85 -1.25 0.38
N GLY A 142 13.04 -1.37 -0.68
CA GLY A 142 12.27 -0.25 -1.21
C GLY A 142 13.04 0.64 -2.17
N SER A 143 14.28 0.28 -2.54
CA SER A 143 15.09 0.98 -3.56
C SER A 143 14.80 0.48 -4.97
N GLY A 144 15.31 1.22 -5.97
CA GLY A 144 15.28 0.79 -7.37
C GLY A 144 16.02 -0.52 -7.61
N TYR A 145 17.13 -0.74 -6.90
CA TYR A 145 17.85 -2.02 -6.96
C TYR A 145 17.00 -3.18 -6.42
N ASP A 146 16.38 -3.00 -5.26
CA ASP A 146 15.52 -4.02 -4.64
C ASP A 146 14.32 -4.36 -5.53
N LEU A 147 13.62 -3.35 -6.04
CA LEU A 147 12.50 -3.53 -6.97
C LEU A 147 12.93 -4.29 -8.24
N ALA A 148 14.04 -3.89 -8.84
CA ALA A 148 14.56 -4.54 -10.05
C ALA A 148 14.95 -6.00 -9.80
N MET A 149 15.62 -6.29 -8.69
CA MET A 149 15.99 -7.67 -8.32
C MET A 149 14.77 -8.55 -8.07
N GLN A 150 13.73 -8.02 -7.44
CA GLN A 150 12.47 -8.74 -7.26
C GLN A 150 11.78 -9.01 -8.61
N GLY A 151 11.75 -8.02 -9.52
CA GLY A 151 11.23 -8.18 -10.88
C GLY A 151 11.98 -9.23 -11.69
N LEU A 152 13.31 -9.21 -11.65
CA LEU A 152 14.15 -10.23 -12.32
C LEU A 152 13.86 -11.64 -11.82
N ARG A 153 13.74 -11.81 -10.50
CA ARG A 153 13.38 -13.11 -9.89
C ARG A 153 12.00 -13.59 -10.33
N LEU A 154 11.03 -12.67 -10.38
CA LEU A 154 9.66 -13.00 -10.79
C LEU A 154 9.60 -13.43 -12.25
N VAL A 155 10.27 -12.72 -13.15
CA VAL A 155 10.37 -13.06 -14.59
C VAL A 155 10.91 -14.49 -14.77
N LEU A 156 11.99 -14.83 -14.07
CA LEU A 156 12.57 -16.18 -14.14
C LEU A 156 11.63 -17.23 -13.54
N THR A 157 11.00 -16.94 -12.42
CA THR A 157 10.01 -17.83 -11.78
C THR A 157 8.82 -18.12 -12.71
N HIS A 158 8.28 -17.09 -13.37
CA HIS A 158 7.19 -17.26 -14.33
C HIS A 158 7.62 -18.11 -15.53
N TYR A 159 8.84 -17.90 -16.04
CA TYR A 159 9.37 -18.71 -17.13
C TYR A 159 9.55 -20.17 -16.71
N ASP A 160 10.12 -20.43 -15.53
CA ASP A 160 10.32 -21.79 -15.01
C ASP A 160 8.98 -22.55 -14.83
N LEU A 161 7.97 -21.87 -14.33
CA LEU A 161 6.66 -22.48 -14.05
C LEU A 161 5.80 -22.66 -15.33
N ASN A 162 5.86 -21.74 -16.27
CA ASN A 162 4.88 -21.66 -17.35
C ASN A 162 5.50 -21.76 -18.76
N GLN A 163 6.83 -21.69 -18.88
CA GLN A 163 7.59 -21.65 -20.14
C GLN A 163 7.13 -20.51 -21.07
N LYS A 164 6.66 -19.39 -20.47
CA LYS A 164 6.16 -18.22 -21.18
C LYS A 164 7.02 -17.00 -20.85
N ILE A 165 7.31 -16.20 -21.86
CA ILE A 165 7.94 -14.90 -21.71
C ILE A 165 6.83 -13.90 -21.42
N THR A 166 6.94 -13.18 -20.29
CA THR A 166 5.97 -12.15 -19.89
C THR A 166 6.29 -10.81 -20.57
N PRO A 167 5.34 -9.87 -20.68
CA PRO A 167 5.62 -8.52 -21.19
C PRO A 167 6.75 -7.82 -20.44
N LEU A 168 6.85 -7.99 -19.13
CA LEU A 168 7.97 -7.48 -18.33
C LEU A 168 9.30 -8.10 -18.75
N ALA A 169 9.33 -9.42 -19.00
CA ALA A 169 10.53 -10.10 -19.46
C ALA A 169 11.01 -9.53 -20.80
N GLU A 170 10.09 -9.31 -21.75
CA GLU A 170 10.40 -8.71 -23.05
C GLU A 170 10.94 -7.28 -22.90
N GLU A 171 10.35 -6.47 -22.03
CA GLU A 171 10.78 -5.11 -21.77
C GLU A 171 12.17 -5.06 -21.13
N ILE A 172 12.45 -5.95 -20.16
CA ILE A 172 13.77 -6.08 -19.53
C ILE A 172 14.81 -6.50 -20.56
N LEU A 173 14.55 -7.55 -21.35
CA LEU A 173 15.48 -8.02 -22.38
C LEU A 173 15.79 -6.92 -23.40
N ARG A 174 14.78 -6.21 -23.86
CA ARG A 174 14.94 -5.07 -24.78
C ARG A 174 15.77 -3.95 -24.16
N THR A 175 15.49 -3.60 -22.90
CA THR A 175 16.23 -2.54 -22.19
C THR A 175 17.71 -2.89 -22.02
N LEU A 176 18.02 -4.16 -21.83
CA LEU A 176 19.38 -4.66 -21.66
C LEU A 176 20.07 -5.05 -22.97
N GLY A 177 19.36 -5.04 -24.11
CA GLY A 177 19.88 -5.50 -25.39
C GLY A 177 20.16 -7.00 -25.43
N LEU A 178 19.44 -7.79 -24.63
CA LEU A 178 19.57 -9.25 -24.56
C LEU A 178 18.53 -9.94 -25.43
N ASN A 179 18.87 -11.11 -25.98
CA ASN A 179 17.98 -11.84 -26.88
C ASN A 179 17.26 -13.03 -26.18
N ARG A 180 17.78 -13.52 -25.08
CA ARG A 180 17.28 -14.71 -24.39
C ARG A 180 17.29 -14.51 -22.89
N LEU A 181 16.32 -15.12 -22.19
CA LEU A 181 16.26 -15.09 -20.72
C LEU A 181 17.49 -15.73 -20.06
N SER A 182 18.10 -16.74 -20.69
CA SER A 182 19.35 -17.34 -20.22
C SER A 182 20.50 -16.34 -20.11
N ASP A 183 20.50 -15.30 -20.94
CA ASP A 183 21.54 -14.29 -20.97
C ASP A 183 21.45 -13.33 -19.77
N LEU A 184 20.26 -13.23 -19.12
CA LEU A 184 20.05 -12.45 -17.89
C LEU A 184 20.93 -12.93 -16.73
N VAL A 185 21.19 -14.23 -16.64
CA VAL A 185 22.01 -14.79 -15.56
C VAL A 185 23.44 -14.25 -15.64
N GLY A 186 24.04 -14.33 -16.84
CA GLY A 186 25.39 -13.83 -17.09
C GLY A 186 25.49 -12.31 -16.88
N TRP A 187 24.47 -11.56 -17.32
CA TRP A 187 24.39 -10.13 -17.11
C TRP A 187 24.27 -9.79 -15.62
N ALA A 188 23.35 -10.43 -14.89
CA ALA A 188 23.09 -10.14 -13.48
C ALA A 188 24.29 -10.42 -12.55
N MET A 189 25.10 -11.43 -12.91
CA MET A 189 26.32 -11.76 -12.16
C MET A 189 27.43 -10.70 -12.29
N GLN A 190 27.40 -9.90 -13.35
CA GLN A 190 28.40 -8.87 -13.63
C GLN A 190 27.88 -7.45 -13.47
N ALA A 191 26.57 -7.30 -13.37
CA ALA A 191 25.92 -6.00 -13.35
C ALA A 191 26.23 -5.24 -12.06
N GLU A 192 26.69 -4.02 -12.20
CA GLU A 192 26.80 -3.08 -11.08
C GLU A 192 25.41 -2.72 -10.54
N LYS A 193 25.36 -2.35 -9.26
CA LYS A 193 24.13 -1.94 -8.56
C LYS A 193 23.29 -0.94 -9.35
N MET A 194 23.93 0.05 -9.96
CA MET A 194 23.26 1.08 -10.76
C MET A 194 22.62 0.51 -12.03
N ALA A 195 23.29 -0.42 -12.70
CA ALA A 195 22.77 -1.04 -13.92
C ALA A 195 21.48 -1.83 -13.63
N VAL A 196 21.45 -2.54 -12.50
CA VAL A 196 20.26 -3.23 -12.02
C VAL A 196 19.14 -2.23 -11.66
N ALA A 197 19.44 -1.20 -10.91
CA ALA A 197 18.46 -0.20 -10.49
C ALA A 197 17.81 0.57 -11.66
N LYS A 198 18.49 0.66 -12.81
CA LYS A 198 17.95 1.24 -14.06
C LYS A 198 16.76 0.46 -14.64
N LEU A 199 16.50 -0.75 -14.17
CA LEU A 199 15.31 -1.53 -14.54
C LEU A 199 14.05 -1.13 -13.76
N ALA A 200 14.17 -0.33 -12.70
CA ALA A 200 13.02 0.07 -11.89
C ALA A 200 11.87 0.70 -12.71
N PRO A 201 12.09 1.55 -13.73
CA PRO A 201 11.00 2.06 -14.55
C PRO A 201 10.17 0.96 -15.24
N ALA A 202 10.80 -0.13 -15.70
CA ALA A 202 10.08 -1.27 -16.28
C ALA A 202 9.21 -1.97 -15.24
N ILE A 203 9.67 -2.06 -13.98
CA ILE A 203 8.89 -2.63 -12.87
C ILE A 203 7.66 -1.75 -12.57
N PHE A 204 7.81 -0.43 -12.52
CA PHE A 204 6.69 0.49 -12.33
C PHE A 204 5.72 0.45 -13.50
N HIS A 205 6.21 0.32 -14.73
CA HIS A 205 5.38 0.16 -15.91
C HIS A 205 4.55 -1.12 -15.84
N ALA A 206 5.17 -2.26 -15.55
CA ALA A 206 4.48 -3.54 -15.37
C ALA A 206 3.44 -3.50 -14.23
N ALA A 207 3.79 -2.90 -13.09
CA ALA A 207 2.87 -2.69 -11.97
C ALA A 207 1.64 -1.86 -12.37
N LYS A 208 1.83 -0.84 -13.20
CA LYS A 208 0.75 0.06 -13.65
C LYS A 208 -0.17 -0.57 -14.69
N TYR A 209 0.36 -1.40 -15.57
CA TYR A 209 -0.36 -1.89 -16.76
C TYR A 209 -0.77 -3.37 -16.71
N GLY A 210 -0.67 -4.03 -15.57
CA GLY A 210 -1.42 -5.24 -15.34
C GLY A 210 -0.70 -6.49 -14.91
N GLU A 211 0.52 -6.40 -14.37
CA GLU A 211 1.15 -7.54 -13.69
C GLU A 211 0.92 -7.44 -12.16
N PRO A 212 -0.04 -8.19 -11.58
CA PRO A 212 -0.45 -8.07 -10.18
C PRO A 212 0.70 -8.26 -9.19
N GLU A 213 1.63 -9.17 -9.52
CA GLU A 213 2.79 -9.47 -8.68
C GLU A 213 3.76 -8.28 -8.64
N MET A 214 3.87 -7.52 -9.74
CA MET A 214 4.69 -6.30 -9.77
C MET A 214 4.06 -5.19 -8.97
N LEU A 215 2.75 -5.03 -9.04
CA LEU A 215 2.04 -4.09 -8.19
C LEU A 215 2.27 -4.41 -6.71
N HIS A 216 2.11 -5.69 -6.32
CA HIS A 216 2.38 -6.14 -4.96
C HIS A 216 3.85 -5.87 -4.53
N THR A 217 4.79 -6.05 -5.43
CA THR A 217 6.22 -5.78 -5.19
C THR A 217 6.46 -4.30 -4.90
N VAL A 218 5.89 -3.40 -5.71
CA VAL A 218 6.01 -1.94 -5.53
C VAL A 218 5.36 -1.49 -4.22
N GLN A 219 4.21 -2.07 -3.87
CA GLN A 219 3.51 -1.80 -2.60
C GLN A 219 4.30 -2.26 -1.38
N ALA A 220 4.86 -3.47 -1.42
CA ALA A 220 5.70 -4.00 -0.35
C ALA A 220 6.95 -3.14 -0.14
N ALA A 221 7.52 -2.63 -1.23
CA ALA A 221 8.65 -1.71 -1.21
C ALA A 221 8.31 -0.38 -0.53
N ALA A 222 7.18 0.24 -0.88
CA ALA A 222 6.72 1.47 -0.24
C ALA A 222 6.37 1.24 1.25
N SER A 223 5.75 0.08 1.55
CA SER A 223 5.37 -0.28 2.92
C SER A 223 6.57 -0.44 3.85
N VAL A 224 7.65 -1.06 3.38
CA VAL A 224 8.85 -1.24 4.21
C VAL A 224 9.52 0.09 4.55
N LEU A 225 9.51 1.06 3.62
CA LEU A 225 10.03 2.41 3.89
C LEU A 225 9.17 3.16 4.92
N ALA A 226 7.85 3.01 4.87
CA ALA A 226 6.95 3.58 5.87
C ALA A 226 7.16 2.95 7.26
N GLU A 227 7.38 1.62 7.34
CA GLU A 227 7.73 0.95 8.60
C GLU A 227 9.09 1.44 9.16
N TYR A 228 10.08 1.67 8.29
CA TYR A 228 11.36 2.25 8.69
C TYR A 228 11.19 3.67 9.23
N THR A 229 10.32 4.48 8.59
CA THR A 229 10.00 5.83 9.06
C THR A 229 9.35 5.80 10.44
N ARG A 230 8.37 4.90 10.65
CA ARG A 230 7.75 4.69 11.96
C ARG A 230 8.77 4.28 13.02
N ALA A 231 9.68 3.37 12.69
CA ALA A 231 10.71 2.90 13.62
C ALA A 231 11.67 4.03 14.02
N VAL A 232 12.08 4.89 13.08
CA VAL A 232 12.91 6.07 13.35
C VAL A 232 12.15 7.08 14.20
N ALA A 233 10.90 7.40 13.86
CA ALA A 233 10.05 8.30 14.63
C ALA A 233 9.86 7.83 16.08
N HIS A 234 9.62 6.52 16.28
CA HIS A 234 9.46 5.92 17.60
C HIS A 234 10.75 6.04 18.43
N ARG A 235 11.93 5.72 17.87
CA ARG A 235 13.21 5.83 18.58
C ARG A 235 13.57 7.27 18.94
N LEU A 236 13.16 8.24 18.13
CA LEU A 236 13.32 9.67 18.40
C LEU A 236 12.24 10.26 19.30
N ALA A 237 11.26 9.46 19.77
CA ALA A 237 10.08 9.96 20.46
C ALA A 237 9.43 11.14 19.70
N PHE A 238 9.22 10.98 18.40
CA PHE A 238 8.74 12.00 17.48
C PHE A 238 7.37 11.60 16.90
N PRO A 239 6.25 11.84 17.60
CA PRO A 239 4.93 11.32 17.22
C PRO A 239 4.42 11.91 15.90
N ASN A 240 4.70 13.18 15.62
CA ASN A 240 4.21 13.93 14.45
C ASN A 240 5.39 14.52 13.66
N PRO A 241 6.26 13.67 13.06
CA PRO A 241 7.43 14.18 12.37
C PRO A 241 7.07 14.83 11.03
N PRO A 242 7.68 15.95 10.65
CA PRO A 242 7.75 16.33 9.26
C PRO A 242 8.65 15.32 8.51
N VAL A 243 8.15 14.82 7.37
CA VAL A 243 8.83 13.80 6.57
C VAL A 243 9.10 14.34 5.18
N ARG A 244 10.34 14.25 4.72
CA ARG A 244 10.74 14.64 3.36
C ARG A 244 11.20 13.42 2.57
N LEU A 245 10.60 13.26 1.39
CA LEU A 245 10.90 12.17 0.46
C LEU A 245 11.93 12.65 -0.55
N MET A 246 13.05 11.95 -0.68
CA MET A 246 14.16 12.27 -1.58
C MET A 246 14.52 11.07 -2.46
N GLY A 247 15.14 11.35 -3.60
CA GLY A 247 15.66 10.33 -4.51
C GLY A 247 14.74 10.06 -5.70
N GLY A 248 15.33 9.42 -6.74
CA GLY A 248 14.71 9.29 -8.06
C GLY A 248 13.38 8.55 -8.06
N LEU A 249 13.16 7.59 -7.16
CA LEU A 249 11.88 6.89 -7.10
C LEU A 249 10.73 7.82 -6.70
N PHE A 250 10.94 8.69 -5.73
CA PHE A 250 9.90 9.63 -5.30
C PHE A 250 9.73 10.82 -6.25
N THR A 251 10.78 11.22 -6.97
CA THR A 251 10.70 12.35 -7.90
C THR A 251 10.10 11.99 -9.27
N HIS A 252 10.17 10.71 -9.67
CA HIS A 252 9.73 10.26 -10.99
C HIS A 252 8.49 9.35 -10.96
N HIS A 253 8.07 8.84 -9.80
CA HIS A 253 6.93 7.91 -9.67
C HIS A 253 5.93 8.41 -8.62
N GLU A 254 4.94 9.18 -9.05
CA GLU A 254 3.87 9.72 -8.18
C GLU A 254 3.07 8.61 -7.50
N ASP A 255 2.86 7.48 -8.19
CA ASP A 255 2.19 6.31 -7.62
C ASP A 255 2.97 5.76 -6.42
N TYR A 256 4.31 5.77 -6.47
CA TYR A 256 5.15 5.33 -5.35
C TYR A 256 5.06 6.27 -4.14
N VAL A 257 5.01 7.58 -4.39
CA VAL A 257 4.76 8.60 -3.35
C VAL A 257 3.40 8.37 -2.70
N SER A 258 2.37 8.12 -3.49
CA SER A 258 1.00 7.88 -3.01
C SER A 258 0.92 6.61 -2.15
N LEU A 259 1.56 5.53 -2.59
CA LEU A 259 1.66 4.27 -1.84
C LEU A 259 2.35 4.46 -0.48
N TYR A 260 3.50 5.16 -0.48
CA TYR A 260 4.23 5.47 0.73
C TYR A 260 3.41 6.34 1.70
N LYS A 261 2.84 7.46 1.21
CA LYS A 261 2.00 8.36 2.01
C LYS A 261 0.82 7.62 2.64
N TYR A 262 0.14 6.82 1.85
CA TYR A 262 -0.95 5.98 2.33
C TYR A 262 -0.49 5.05 3.46
N ARG A 263 0.60 4.30 3.25
CA ARG A 263 1.09 3.38 4.29
C ARG A 263 1.52 4.11 5.55
N LEU A 264 2.17 5.25 5.39
CA LEU A 264 2.61 6.04 6.53
C LEU A 264 1.44 6.65 7.30
N SER A 265 0.36 7.09 6.64
CA SER A 265 -0.82 7.62 7.32
C SER A 265 -1.52 6.61 8.25
N ILE A 266 -1.36 5.31 7.98
CA ILE A 266 -1.83 4.24 8.88
C ILE A 266 -0.91 4.09 10.10
N LEU A 267 0.41 4.32 9.91
CA LEU A 267 1.44 4.06 10.92
C LEU A 267 1.74 5.28 11.79
N LEU A 268 1.65 6.47 11.19
CA LEU A 268 1.87 7.79 11.79
C LEU A 268 0.86 8.77 11.17
N PRO A 269 -0.39 8.80 11.66
CA PRO A 269 -1.49 9.54 11.04
C PRO A 269 -1.23 11.05 10.88
N ASP A 270 -0.51 11.65 11.81
CA ASP A 270 -0.26 13.10 11.86
C ASP A 270 1.07 13.50 11.22
N ALA A 271 1.82 12.57 10.59
CA ALA A 271 3.06 12.88 9.92
C ALA A 271 2.82 13.70 8.64
N GLN A 272 3.53 14.81 8.50
CA GLN A 272 3.43 15.68 7.32
C GLN A 272 4.44 15.25 6.27
N VAL A 273 3.97 14.73 5.12
CA VAL A 273 4.82 14.13 4.09
C VAL A 273 4.87 14.99 2.82
N GLU A 274 6.06 15.42 2.44
CA GLU A 274 6.31 16.18 1.20
C GLU A 274 7.49 15.62 0.41
N VAL A 275 7.47 15.81 -0.91
CA VAL A 275 8.61 15.46 -1.77
C VAL A 275 9.59 16.64 -1.80
N CYS A 276 10.81 16.40 -1.33
CA CYS A 276 11.91 17.36 -1.38
C CYS A 276 12.59 17.27 -2.75
N ARG A 277 12.65 18.40 -3.45
CA ARG A 277 13.32 18.52 -4.75
C ARG A 277 14.67 19.27 -4.66
N VAL A 278 15.08 19.63 -3.46
CA VAL A 278 16.37 20.27 -3.21
C VAL A 278 17.46 19.21 -3.31
N SER A 279 18.54 19.51 -4.04
CA SER A 279 19.64 18.55 -4.19
C SER A 279 20.50 18.50 -2.93
N GLY A 280 21.06 17.33 -2.62
CA GLY A 280 21.99 17.20 -1.51
C GLY A 280 23.27 18.03 -1.68
N ALA A 281 23.66 18.36 -2.90
CA ALA A 281 24.77 19.30 -3.13
C ALA A 281 24.48 20.71 -2.60
N LEU A 282 23.22 21.18 -2.67
CA LEU A 282 22.81 22.42 -2.00
C LEU A 282 22.91 22.31 -0.47
N GLY A 283 22.45 21.20 0.09
CA GLY A 283 22.60 20.91 1.52
C GLY A 283 24.07 20.89 1.95
N ALA A 284 24.94 20.29 1.13
CA ALA A 284 26.40 20.30 1.35
C ALA A 284 26.98 21.72 1.34
N ALA A 285 26.54 22.58 0.42
CA ALA A 285 26.96 23.98 0.37
C ALA A 285 26.47 24.76 1.60
N TRP A 286 25.25 24.57 2.05
CA TRP A 286 24.71 25.20 3.25
C TRP A 286 25.48 24.80 4.51
N LEU A 287 25.81 23.51 4.66
CA LEU A 287 26.63 23.04 5.75
C LEU A 287 28.05 23.64 5.73
N ALA A 288 28.62 23.87 4.54
CA ALA A 288 29.91 24.56 4.40
C ALA A 288 29.85 26.05 4.80
N ASP A 289 28.73 26.73 4.48
CA ASP A 289 28.53 28.13 4.85
C ASP A 289 28.40 28.32 6.38
N LEU A 290 27.77 27.36 7.06
CA LEU A 290 27.59 27.34 8.51
C LEU A 290 28.86 26.93 9.27
N ALA A 291 29.86 26.33 8.60
CA ALA A 291 31.10 25.91 9.22
C ALA A 291 31.91 27.10 9.70
N GLY A 292 31.84 27.41 10.99
CA GLY A 292 32.73 28.32 11.70
C GLY A 292 34.16 27.73 11.80
N PRO A 293 35.14 28.45 12.37
CA PRO A 293 36.49 27.90 12.55
C PRO A 293 36.42 26.66 13.45
N GLU A 294 36.80 25.53 12.89
CA GLU A 294 37.04 24.21 13.50
C GLU A 294 36.23 23.86 14.76
N ARG A 295 35.15 23.10 14.59
CA ARG A 295 34.61 22.24 15.64
C ARG A 295 34.89 20.77 15.27
N PRO A 296 35.87 20.09 15.89
CA PRO A 296 35.84 18.66 16.03
C PRO A 296 34.93 18.37 17.21
N GLU A 297 33.86 17.61 16.97
CA GLU A 297 33.19 16.72 17.94
C GLU A 297 31.73 16.58 17.63
N SER A 298 31.39 15.50 16.93
CA SER A 298 30.09 14.85 17.08
C SER A 298 30.18 14.00 18.36
N ARG A 299 29.38 14.32 19.36
CA ARG A 299 29.21 13.45 20.52
C ARG A 299 28.44 12.21 20.10
N GLU A 300 29.18 11.15 19.74
CA GLU A 300 28.61 9.81 19.75
C GLU A 300 28.48 9.36 21.20
N ARG A 301 27.26 8.99 21.60
CA ARG A 301 27.07 8.18 22.80
C ARG A 301 27.51 6.74 22.49
N PRO A 302 28.18 6.04 23.42
CA PRO A 302 28.61 4.66 23.21
C PRO A 302 27.39 3.75 22.97
N GLU A 303 27.58 2.80 22.08
CA GLU A 303 26.59 1.72 21.83
C GLU A 303 26.27 1.02 23.16
N LYS A 304 25.01 1.12 23.56
CA LYS A 304 24.49 0.29 24.66
C LYS A 304 24.10 -1.05 24.07
N GLU A 305 24.79 -2.08 24.51
CA GLU A 305 24.28 -3.46 24.43
C GLU A 305 22.93 -3.53 25.16
N GLU A 306 21.85 -3.67 24.44
CA GLU A 306 20.53 -3.84 25.03
C GLU A 306 20.27 -5.31 25.31
N SER A 307 20.20 -5.62 26.61
CA SER A 307 19.56 -6.83 27.11
C SER A 307 18.04 -6.71 26.93
N PHE A 308 17.43 -7.70 26.30
CA PHE A 308 15.98 -7.79 26.15
C PHE A 308 15.27 -7.94 27.50
N GLY A 309 14.68 -6.86 27.99
CA GLY A 309 13.75 -6.83 29.11
C GLY A 309 12.33 -6.57 28.61
N GLY A 310 11.42 -7.50 28.89
CA GLY A 310 10.04 -7.45 28.43
C GLY A 310 9.27 -6.25 28.99
N ALA A 311 8.61 -5.51 28.11
CA ALA A 311 7.70 -4.44 28.48
C ALA A 311 6.32 -5.01 28.83
N THR A 312 5.81 -4.69 30.00
CA THR A 312 4.49 -5.05 30.52
C THR A 312 3.40 -4.09 30.03
N ASN A 313 2.23 -4.62 29.86
CA ASN A 313 1.02 -4.11 29.24
C ASN A 313 0.27 -3.05 30.06
N SER A 314 0.89 -1.93 30.49
CA SER A 314 0.21 -0.94 31.36
C SER A 314 0.16 0.51 30.84
N ASP A 315 0.58 0.81 29.60
CA ASP A 315 0.60 2.20 29.09
C ASP A 315 -0.36 2.50 27.92
N LEU A 316 -1.48 1.74 27.81
CA LEU A 316 -2.50 1.97 26.77
C LEU A 316 -3.64 2.93 27.18
N SER A 317 -3.44 3.79 28.17
CA SER A 317 -4.49 4.68 28.66
C SER A 317 -4.25 6.17 28.41
N ARG A 318 -3.78 6.56 27.21
CA ARG A 318 -3.88 7.97 26.75
C ARG A 318 -4.14 8.00 25.26
N LEU A 319 -5.43 7.90 24.88
CA LEU A 319 -5.88 8.26 23.53
C LEU A 319 -5.92 9.80 23.43
N PRO A 320 -5.51 10.39 22.28
CA PRO A 320 -5.75 11.80 22.01
C PRO A 320 -7.25 12.03 21.83
N GLN A 321 -7.76 13.05 22.49
CA GLN A 321 -9.14 13.49 22.40
C GLN A 321 -9.42 14.19 21.07
N GLU A 322 -10.55 13.78 20.46
CA GLU A 322 -11.51 14.56 19.69
C GLU A 322 -11.01 15.38 18.48
N SER A 323 -11.18 14.79 17.29
CA SER A 323 -11.67 15.54 16.13
C SER A 323 -13.19 15.74 16.36
N GLY A 324 -13.59 16.89 16.85
CA GLY A 324 -14.97 17.16 17.23
C GLY A 324 -15.89 17.16 16.00
N LEU A 325 -16.82 16.19 15.94
CA LEU A 325 -17.97 16.24 15.04
C LEU A 325 -18.72 17.54 15.26
N SER A 326 -19.12 18.22 14.19
CA SER A 326 -20.02 19.37 14.25
C SER A 326 -21.37 18.97 14.88
N ASP A 327 -22.09 19.90 15.48
CA ASP A 327 -23.40 19.62 16.08
C ASP A 327 -24.39 19.03 15.07
N LEU A 328 -24.29 19.40 13.80
CA LEU A 328 -25.06 18.85 12.70
C LEU A 328 -24.70 17.37 12.43
N GLU A 329 -23.44 17.02 12.45
CA GLU A 329 -22.98 15.63 12.26
C GLU A 329 -23.37 14.75 13.45
N ARG A 330 -23.31 15.27 14.68
CA ARG A 330 -23.79 14.59 15.89
C ARG A 330 -25.30 14.32 15.84
N ALA A 331 -26.09 15.32 15.45
CA ALA A 331 -27.53 15.18 15.31
C ALA A 331 -27.89 14.16 14.22
N ASP A 332 -27.17 14.15 13.14
CA ASP A 332 -27.35 13.24 12.03
C ASP A 332 -26.98 11.78 12.37
N LEU A 333 -25.92 11.58 13.15
CA LEU A 333 -25.53 10.25 13.65
C LEU A 333 -26.59 9.73 14.63
N ALA A 334 -27.03 10.57 15.57
CA ALA A 334 -28.08 10.21 16.53
C ALA A 334 -29.43 9.88 15.85
N ALA A 335 -29.71 10.42 14.66
CA ALA A 335 -30.95 10.16 13.89
C ALA A 335 -30.90 8.87 13.07
N ALA A 336 -29.73 8.22 12.94
CA ALA A 336 -29.61 6.98 12.18
C ALA A 336 -30.42 5.85 12.84
N ALA A 337 -31.22 5.11 12.06
CA ALA A 337 -32.08 4.05 12.57
C ALA A 337 -31.32 2.96 13.33
N THR A 338 -30.07 2.65 12.90
CA THR A 338 -29.20 1.67 13.56
C THR A 338 -28.66 2.15 14.92
N GLU A 339 -28.68 3.47 15.19
CA GLU A 339 -28.24 4.09 16.46
C GLU A 339 -29.40 4.37 17.40
N GLN A 340 -30.64 4.18 16.96
CA GLN A 340 -31.82 4.32 17.80
C GLN A 340 -31.95 3.17 18.79
N SER A 341 -32.48 3.46 19.96
CA SER A 341 -32.84 2.42 20.94
C SER A 341 -34.03 1.62 20.41
N ASN A 342 -33.95 0.29 20.46
CA ASN A 342 -35.06 -0.57 20.14
C ASN A 342 -36.07 -0.59 21.31
N PRO A 343 -37.33 -0.13 21.11
CA PRO A 343 -38.30 -0.06 22.18
C PRO A 343 -38.70 -1.43 22.77
N ARG A 344 -38.41 -2.52 22.03
CA ARG A 344 -38.73 -3.89 22.44
C ARG A 344 -37.64 -4.52 23.32
N SER A 345 -36.50 -3.86 23.49
CA SER A 345 -35.31 -4.42 24.14
C SER A 345 -34.73 -3.51 25.26
N THR A 346 -35.57 -2.72 25.89
CA THR A 346 -35.16 -1.77 26.94
C THR A 346 -34.84 -2.43 28.29
N ASP A 347 -35.13 -3.71 28.44
CA ASP A 347 -35.10 -4.47 29.72
C ASP A 347 -34.37 -5.84 29.54
N LEU A 348 -33.39 -5.91 28.66
CA LEU A 348 -32.71 -7.18 28.29
C LEU A 348 -32.12 -7.90 29.51
N GLU A 349 -31.53 -7.17 30.44
CA GLU A 349 -30.90 -7.71 31.66
C GLU A 349 -31.91 -8.31 32.66
N GLN A 350 -33.20 -8.01 32.50
CA GLN A 350 -34.27 -8.50 33.37
C GLN A 350 -34.97 -9.73 32.81
N ARG A 351 -34.72 -10.07 31.51
CA ARG A 351 -35.39 -11.15 30.82
C ARG A 351 -34.69 -12.50 30.99
N GLY A 352 -35.49 -13.53 31.09
CA GLY A 352 -35.00 -14.91 31.07
C GLY A 352 -34.46 -15.30 29.67
N THR A 353 -33.57 -16.31 29.62
CA THR A 353 -32.97 -16.77 28.37
C THR A 353 -33.99 -17.13 27.29
N GLY A 354 -35.13 -17.77 27.68
CA GLY A 354 -36.20 -18.11 26.75
C GLY A 354 -36.82 -16.87 26.10
N GLU A 355 -37.14 -15.85 26.92
CA GLU A 355 -37.72 -14.60 26.44
C GLU A 355 -36.77 -13.84 25.52
N LEU A 356 -35.44 -13.89 25.80
CA LEU A 356 -34.41 -13.30 24.95
C LEU A 356 -34.36 -14.02 23.59
N VAL A 357 -34.42 -15.36 23.56
CA VAL A 357 -34.43 -16.13 22.31
C VAL A 357 -35.67 -15.78 21.48
N GLU A 358 -36.85 -15.74 22.07
CA GLU A 358 -38.08 -15.35 21.38
C GLU A 358 -37.99 -13.90 20.84
N LEU A 359 -37.44 -12.98 21.61
CA LEU A 359 -37.20 -11.63 21.14
C LEU A 359 -36.29 -11.62 19.91
N PHE A 360 -35.15 -12.33 19.94
CA PHE A 360 -34.25 -12.41 18.78
C PHE A 360 -34.94 -12.99 17.57
N LEU A 361 -35.67 -14.09 17.69
CA LEU A 361 -36.39 -14.72 16.58
C LEU A 361 -37.42 -13.77 15.96
N SER A 362 -38.18 -13.04 16.81
CA SER A 362 -39.18 -12.08 16.32
C SER A 362 -38.56 -10.82 15.67
N GLU A 363 -37.34 -10.43 16.06
CA GLU A 363 -36.62 -9.34 15.42
C GLU A 363 -36.05 -9.73 14.05
N GLU A 364 -35.67 -10.99 13.85
CA GLU A 364 -35.17 -11.46 12.54
C GLU A 364 -36.24 -11.41 11.43
N GLU A 365 -37.54 -11.34 11.76
CA GLU A 365 -38.62 -11.14 10.77
C GLU A 365 -38.46 -9.82 9.98
N TYR A 366 -37.92 -8.78 10.61
CA TYR A 366 -37.64 -7.50 9.95
C TYR A 366 -36.59 -7.61 8.84
N VAL A 367 -35.68 -8.58 8.93
CA VAL A 367 -34.67 -8.83 7.89
C VAL A 367 -35.34 -9.24 6.58
N ALA A 368 -36.30 -10.15 6.62
CA ALA A 368 -37.02 -10.59 5.44
C ALA A 368 -37.85 -9.45 4.81
N GLN A 369 -38.46 -8.62 5.65
CA GLN A 369 -39.23 -7.45 5.20
C GLN A 369 -38.32 -6.40 4.54
N ALA A 370 -37.15 -6.11 5.14
CA ALA A 370 -36.16 -5.19 4.58
C ALA A 370 -35.70 -5.65 3.20
N LEU A 371 -35.38 -6.94 3.03
CA LEU A 371 -34.99 -7.49 1.74
C LEU A 371 -36.12 -7.42 0.70
N ALA A 372 -37.35 -7.71 1.09
CA ALA A 372 -38.52 -7.64 0.22
C ALA A 372 -38.79 -6.20 -0.30
N SER A 373 -38.54 -5.19 0.56
CA SER A 373 -38.66 -3.78 0.18
C SER A 373 -37.59 -3.32 -0.82
N CYS A 374 -36.45 -4.02 -0.90
CA CYS A 374 -35.32 -3.71 -1.79
C CYS A 374 -35.30 -4.55 -3.08
N ARG A 375 -36.40 -5.20 -3.43
CA ARG A 375 -36.47 -6.14 -4.57
C ARG A 375 -35.95 -5.52 -5.88
N GLU A 376 -36.44 -4.35 -6.26
CA GLU A 376 -36.06 -3.71 -7.52
C GLU A 376 -34.59 -3.24 -7.55
N PRO A 377 -34.07 -2.57 -6.50
CA PRO A 377 -32.62 -2.29 -6.41
C PRO A 377 -31.75 -3.55 -6.43
N LEU A 378 -32.16 -4.64 -5.80
CA LEU A 378 -31.43 -5.92 -5.84
C LEU A 378 -31.36 -6.47 -7.27
N ILE A 379 -32.48 -6.46 -7.99
CA ILE A 379 -32.53 -6.89 -9.41
C ILE A 379 -31.57 -6.04 -10.24
N ALA A 380 -31.65 -4.70 -10.12
CA ALA A 380 -30.77 -3.79 -10.86
C ALA A 380 -29.28 -4.02 -10.58
N ALA A 381 -28.93 -4.25 -9.31
CA ALA A 381 -27.54 -4.56 -8.92
C ALA A 381 -27.05 -5.90 -9.49
N ILE A 382 -27.90 -6.93 -9.47
CA ILE A 382 -27.60 -8.25 -10.02
C ILE A 382 -27.42 -8.18 -11.54
N ASP A 383 -28.32 -7.49 -12.25
CA ASP A 383 -28.24 -7.35 -13.71
C ASP A 383 -26.98 -6.56 -14.12
N LEU A 384 -26.69 -5.46 -13.41
CA LEU A 384 -25.47 -4.67 -13.61
C LEU A 384 -24.21 -5.53 -13.39
N THR A 385 -24.17 -6.28 -12.29
CA THR A 385 -23.00 -7.13 -11.94
C THR A 385 -22.86 -8.27 -12.95
N SER A 386 -23.97 -8.94 -13.32
CA SER A 386 -23.97 -10.02 -14.30
C SER A 386 -23.45 -9.57 -15.67
N ALA A 387 -23.90 -8.40 -16.14
CA ALA A 387 -23.44 -7.83 -17.40
C ALA A 387 -21.94 -7.48 -17.36
N ALA A 388 -21.46 -6.88 -16.27
CA ALA A 388 -20.06 -6.52 -16.10
C ALA A 388 -19.16 -7.77 -16.09
N LEU A 389 -19.50 -8.80 -15.32
CA LEU A 389 -18.72 -10.03 -15.24
C LEU A 389 -18.76 -10.83 -16.54
N ALA A 390 -19.89 -10.86 -17.25
CA ALA A 390 -19.99 -11.47 -18.57
C ALA A 390 -19.08 -10.78 -19.62
N ALA A 391 -18.84 -9.48 -19.46
CA ALA A 391 -17.94 -8.69 -20.30
C ALA A 391 -16.45 -8.78 -19.87
N GLY A 392 -16.11 -9.62 -18.89
CA GLY A 392 -14.73 -9.82 -18.41
C GLY A 392 -14.31 -8.84 -17.31
N GLY A 393 -15.26 -8.14 -16.68
CA GLY A 393 -15.06 -7.35 -15.48
C GLY A 393 -15.04 -8.21 -14.21
N ARG A 394 -14.80 -7.58 -13.07
CA ARG A 394 -14.69 -8.20 -11.74
C ARG A 394 -15.61 -7.51 -10.75
N LEU A 395 -15.92 -8.19 -9.64
CA LEU A 395 -16.68 -7.63 -8.52
C LEU A 395 -15.78 -7.46 -7.30
N PHE A 396 -15.80 -6.26 -6.71
CA PHE A 396 -15.11 -5.95 -5.46
C PHE A 396 -16.12 -5.57 -4.38
N TYR A 397 -16.14 -6.29 -3.27
CA TYR A 397 -16.83 -5.87 -2.06
C TYR A 397 -15.90 -5.02 -1.22
N VAL A 398 -16.35 -3.88 -0.75
CA VAL A 398 -15.58 -2.96 0.07
C VAL A 398 -16.35 -2.60 1.33
N GLY A 399 -15.79 -2.86 2.51
CA GLY A 399 -16.48 -2.59 3.77
C GLY A 399 -15.55 -2.46 4.95
N ALA A 400 -16.10 -2.02 6.09
CA ALA A 400 -15.41 -1.98 7.38
C ALA A 400 -16.09 -2.90 8.39
N GLY A 401 -15.37 -3.33 9.43
CA GLY A 401 -15.91 -4.13 10.52
C GLY A 401 -16.68 -5.36 10.05
N THR A 402 -17.91 -5.54 10.51
CA THR A 402 -18.78 -6.66 10.13
C THR A 402 -19.09 -6.68 8.65
N SER A 403 -19.41 -5.53 8.05
CA SER A 403 -19.73 -5.43 6.62
C SER A 403 -18.56 -5.88 5.75
N GLY A 404 -17.32 -5.46 6.07
CA GLY A 404 -16.13 -5.90 5.36
C GLY A 404 -15.87 -7.41 5.51
N ARG A 405 -16.08 -7.96 6.71
CA ARG A 405 -15.97 -9.43 6.93
C ARG A 405 -16.96 -10.23 6.11
N LEU A 406 -18.20 -9.76 5.99
CA LEU A 406 -19.22 -10.40 5.17
C LEU A 406 -18.88 -10.36 3.68
N GLY A 407 -18.34 -9.26 3.18
CA GLY A 407 -17.85 -9.16 1.80
C GLY A 407 -16.70 -10.13 1.51
N VAL A 408 -15.75 -10.26 2.44
CA VAL A 408 -14.65 -11.23 2.31
C VAL A 408 -15.18 -12.66 2.40
N LEU A 409 -16.11 -12.94 3.29
CA LEU A 409 -16.74 -14.25 3.43
C LEU A 409 -17.41 -14.68 2.11
N ASP A 410 -18.30 -13.84 1.55
CA ASP A 410 -19.01 -14.14 0.31
C ASP A 410 -18.03 -14.35 -0.86
N ALA A 411 -17.05 -13.47 -1.02
CA ALA A 411 -16.03 -13.59 -2.04
C ALA A 411 -15.22 -14.90 -1.94
N SER A 412 -14.88 -15.33 -0.73
CA SER A 412 -14.10 -16.55 -0.49
C SER A 412 -14.83 -17.85 -0.85
N GLU A 413 -16.18 -17.84 -0.86
CA GLU A 413 -17.01 -19.00 -1.19
C GLU A 413 -17.28 -19.14 -2.70
N ILE A 414 -16.96 -18.14 -3.52
CA ILE A 414 -17.19 -18.17 -4.97
C ILE A 414 -16.29 -19.19 -5.69
N PRO A 415 -14.96 -19.26 -5.45
CA PRO A 415 -14.10 -20.24 -6.10
C PRO A 415 -14.47 -21.71 -5.79
N PRO A 416 -14.70 -22.13 -4.53
CA PRO A 416 -15.04 -23.52 -4.25
C PRO A 416 -16.44 -23.92 -4.74
N THR A 417 -17.40 -22.97 -4.81
CA THR A 417 -18.80 -23.26 -5.20
C THR A 417 -18.98 -23.27 -6.71
N PHE A 418 -18.39 -22.31 -7.42
CA PHE A 418 -18.64 -22.06 -8.84
C PHE A 418 -17.40 -22.28 -9.73
N GLY A 419 -16.26 -22.74 -9.19
CA GLY A 419 -15.04 -22.94 -9.95
C GLY A 419 -14.48 -21.67 -10.59
N ALA A 420 -14.92 -20.51 -10.12
CA ALA A 420 -14.47 -19.22 -10.63
C ALA A 420 -13.06 -18.88 -10.12
N PRO A 421 -12.25 -18.13 -10.88
CA PRO A 421 -10.96 -17.66 -10.39
C PRO A 421 -11.15 -16.73 -9.18
N PRO A 422 -10.22 -16.76 -8.19
CA PRO A 422 -10.32 -15.95 -6.97
C PRO A 422 -10.36 -14.44 -7.26
N GLU A 423 -9.84 -14.02 -8.40
CA GLU A 423 -9.79 -12.62 -8.83
C GLU A 423 -11.14 -12.10 -9.31
N LEU A 424 -12.10 -12.99 -9.66
CA LEU A 424 -13.39 -12.61 -10.22
C LEU A 424 -14.26 -11.86 -9.21
N VAL A 425 -14.27 -12.32 -7.95
CA VAL A 425 -14.97 -11.67 -6.83
C VAL A 425 -14.00 -11.53 -5.67
N GLN A 426 -13.78 -10.32 -5.21
CA GLN A 426 -12.78 -10.02 -4.19
C GLN A 426 -13.41 -9.22 -3.04
N GLY A 427 -12.98 -9.50 -1.81
CA GLY A 427 -13.37 -8.74 -0.62
C GLY A 427 -12.23 -7.83 -0.15
N ILE A 428 -12.58 -6.58 0.14
CA ILE A 428 -11.70 -5.54 0.69
C ILE A 428 -12.26 -5.09 2.03
N ILE A 429 -11.44 -5.16 3.08
CA ILE A 429 -11.82 -4.75 4.43
C ILE A 429 -10.91 -3.66 4.95
N ALA A 430 -11.48 -2.62 5.57
CA ALA A 430 -10.72 -1.58 6.26
C ALA A 430 -9.82 -2.19 7.34
N GLY A 431 -8.55 -1.77 7.39
CA GLY A 431 -7.54 -2.36 8.27
C GLY A 431 -6.92 -3.66 7.76
N GLY A 432 -7.32 -4.15 6.56
CA GLY A 432 -6.71 -5.30 5.88
C GLY A 432 -6.90 -6.65 6.58
N ALA A 433 -6.00 -7.61 6.31
CA ALA A 433 -6.10 -8.98 6.83
C ALA A 433 -6.21 -9.09 8.38
N PRO A 434 -5.55 -8.27 9.21
CA PRO A 434 -5.75 -8.27 10.66
C PRO A 434 -7.20 -8.02 11.08
N ALA A 435 -7.94 -7.17 10.33
CA ALA A 435 -9.33 -6.80 10.63
C ALA A 435 -10.32 -7.95 10.47
N LEU A 436 -9.94 -9.03 9.82
CA LEU A 436 -10.75 -10.26 9.73
C LEU A 436 -10.87 -10.98 11.09
N ARG A 437 -9.88 -10.83 11.98
CA ARG A 437 -9.80 -11.57 13.25
C ARG A 437 -9.98 -10.69 14.48
N ARG A 438 -9.67 -9.39 14.40
CA ARG A 438 -9.77 -8.43 15.51
C ARG A 438 -10.23 -7.08 14.98
N ALA A 439 -10.77 -6.23 15.86
CA ALA A 439 -11.05 -4.84 15.50
C ALA A 439 -9.74 -4.09 15.22
N VAL A 440 -9.76 -3.22 14.21
CA VAL A 440 -8.70 -2.26 13.91
C VAL A 440 -9.37 -0.89 13.97
N GLU A 441 -9.22 -0.25 15.12
CA GLU A 441 -9.85 1.03 15.40
C GLU A 441 -9.36 2.12 14.43
N GLY A 442 -10.26 3.06 14.07
CA GLY A 442 -9.96 4.18 13.17
C GLY A 442 -9.73 3.81 11.70
N ALA A 443 -9.71 2.53 11.33
CA ALA A 443 -9.50 2.13 9.94
C ALA A 443 -10.70 2.47 9.03
N GLU A 444 -11.89 2.57 9.60
CA GLU A 444 -13.12 2.90 8.86
C GLU A 444 -13.27 4.40 8.55
N ASP A 445 -12.53 5.26 9.27
CA ASP A 445 -12.63 6.72 9.18
C ASP A 445 -11.72 7.32 8.08
N GLN A 446 -11.01 6.49 7.33
CA GLN A 446 -10.00 6.89 6.34
C GLN A 446 -10.49 6.72 4.89
N PRO A 447 -11.06 7.75 4.23
CA PRO A 447 -11.55 7.65 2.87
C PRO A 447 -10.42 7.42 1.85
N GLU A 448 -9.24 7.99 2.08
CA GLU A 448 -8.06 7.79 1.23
C GLU A 448 -7.60 6.33 1.25
N ALA A 449 -7.72 5.67 2.41
CA ALA A 449 -7.43 4.25 2.55
C ALA A 449 -8.39 3.38 1.71
N GLY A 450 -9.67 3.75 1.69
CA GLY A 450 -10.66 3.10 0.85
C GLY A 450 -10.39 3.31 -0.64
N ALA A 451 -10.12 4.53 -1.04
CA ALA A 451 -9.74 4.89 -2.40
C ALA A 451 -8.50 4.10 -2.87
N PHE A 452 -7.52 4.01 -2.00
CA PHE A 452 -6.30 3.28 -2.26
C PHE A 452 -6.52 1.77 -2.37
N ALA A 453 -7.31 1.17 -1.48
CA ALA A 453 -7.56 -0.27 -1.48
C ALA A 453 -8.20 -0.77 -2.78
N VAL A 454 -9.05 0.04 -3.42
CA VAL A 454 -9.63 -0.23 -4.73
C VAL A 454 -8.58 -0.09 -5.84
N LEU A 455 -7.74 0.93 -5.78
CA LEU A 455 -6.63 1.12 -6.71
C LEU A 455 -5.62 -0.02 -6.61
N GLU A 456 -5.27 -0.43 -5.40
CA GLU A 456 -4.35 -1.54 -5.10
C GLU A 456 -4.81 -2.85 -5.75
N ARG A 457 -6.11 -3.13 -5.76
CA ARG A 457 -6.68 -4.30 -6.42
C ARG A 457 -6.77 -4.14 -7.94
N GLY A 458 -6.27 -3.02 -8.48
CA GLY A 458 -6.26 -2.73 -9.91
C GLY A 458 -7.66 -2.61 -10.50
N ALA A 459 -8.62 -2.07 -9.76
CA ALA A 459 -9.96 -1.82 -10.28
C ALA A 459 -9.91 -0.85 -11.48
N ARG A 460 -10.75 -1.09 -12.48
CA ARG A 460 -10.72 -0.40 -13.77
C ARG A 460 -12.12 -0.30 -14.39
N ALA A 461 -12.22 0.41 -15.50
CA ALA A 461 -13.44 0.43 -16.29
C ALA A 461 -13.88 -1.00 -16.67
N GLY A 462 -15.18 -1.26 -16.52
CA GLY A 462 -15.79 -2.58 -16.70
C GLY A 462 -15.92 -3.41 -15.42
N ASP A 463 -15.22 -3.06 -14.33
CA ASP A 463 -15.39 -3.69 -13.02
C ASP A 463 -16.59 -3.11 -12.27
N VAL A 464 -17.02 -3.81 -11.20
CA VAL A 464 -18.06 -3.37 -10.27
C VAL A 464 -17.46 -3.28 -8.87
N VAL A 465 -17.65 -2.16 -8.17
CA VAL A 465 -17.30 -1.98 -6.78
C VAL A 465 -18.56 -1.81 -5.95
N CYS A 466 -18.78 -2.74 -5.02
CA CYS A 466 -19.93 -2.77 -4.14
C CYS A 466 -19.50 -2.37 -2.72
N GLY A 467 -19.87 -1.17 -2.30
CA GLY A 467 -19.64 -0.66 -0.96
C GLY A 467 -20.65 -1.24 0.03
N LEU A 468 -20.17 -1.67 1.19
CA LEU A 468 -20.94 -2.30 2.26
C LEU A 468 -20.82 -1.49 3.54
N THR A 469 -21.91 -0.91 4.02
CA THR A 469 -21.90 -0.09 5.23
C THR A 469 -23.27 -0.11 5.93
N ALA A 470 -23.34 -0.44 7.20
CA ALA A 470 -24.59 -0.39 7.93
C ALA A 470 -25.08 1.06 8.11
N SER A 471 -24.19 1.99 8.41
CA SER A 471 -24.49 3.41 8.66
C SER A 471 -24.84 4.21 7.39
N GLY A 472 -24.42 3.74 6.20
CA GLY A 472 -24.50 4.50 4.94
C GLY A 472 -23.48 5.65 4.83
N ARG A 473 -22.49 5.72 5.72
CA ARG A 473 -21.60 6.89 5.88
C ARG A 473 -20.12 6.58 6.04
N THR A 474 -19.75 5.30 6.16
CA THR A 474 -18.36 4.88 6.45
C THR A 474 -17.37 5.52 5.48
N PRO A 475 -16.47 6.41 5.94
CA PRO A 475 -15.57 7.17 5.06
C PRO A 475 -14.73 6.28 4.15
N PHE A 476 -14.19 5.18 4.67
CA PHE A 476 -13.45 4.17 3.88
C PHE A 476 -14.25 3.67 2.68
N VAL A 477 -15.54 3.36 2.87
CA VAL A 477 -16.41 2.84 1.79
C VAL A 477 -16.70 3.93 0.77
N LEU A 478 -17.01 5.14 1.23
CA LEU A 478 -17.30 6.27 0.33
C LEU A 478 -16.09 6.66 -0.52
N GLY A 479 -14.90 6.73 0.08
CA GLY A 479 -13.65 6.99 -0.66
C GLY A 479 -13.32 5.90 -1.68
N ALA A 480 -13.62 4.62 -1.37
CA ALA A 480 -13.48 3.51 -2.31
C ALA A 480 -14.42 3.65 -3.51
N LEU A 481 -15.70 3.99 -3.29
CA LEU A 481 -16.68 4.19 -4.37
C LEU A 481 -16.35 5.40 -5.24
N GLU A 482 -15.91 6.49 -4.64
CA GLU A 482 -15.45 7.68 -5.35
C GLU A 482 -14.27 7.35 -6.28
N ARG A 483 -13.29 6.64 -5.76
CA ARG A 483 -12.14 6.20 -6.56
C ARG A 483 -12.52 5.23 -7.66
N ALA A 484 -13.38 4.26 -7.38
CA ALA A 484 -13.89 3.30 -8.35
C ALA A 484 -14.56 4.01 -9.53
N ARG A 485 -15.42 4.99 -9.24
CA ARG A 485 -16.10 5.80 -10.25
C ARG A 485 -15.10 6.62 -11.08
N ALA A 486 -14.11 7.23 -10.46
CA ALA A 486 -13.04 7.95 -11.17
C ALA A 486 -12.23 7.04 -12.10
N LEU A 487 -12.13 5.74 -11.80
CA LEU A 487 -11.50 4.72 -12.65
C LEU A 487 -12.43 4.18 -13.73
N GLY A 488 -13.69 4.65 -13.81
CA GLY A 488 -14.69 4.19 -14.78
C GLY A 488 -15.39 2.87 -14.40
N ALA A 489 -15.20 2.37 -13.19
CA ALA A 489 -15.91 1.22 -12.68
C ALA A 489 -17.38 1.58 -12.34
N ARG A 490 -18.26 0.58 -12.37
CA ARG A 490 -19.64 0.70 -11.90
C ARG A 490 -19.66 0.57 -10.38
N THR A 491 -20.62 1.24 -9.74
CA THR A 491 -20.67 1.33 -8.29
C THR A 491 -22.03 0.96 -7.72
N ILE A 492 -22.03 0.14 -6.67
CA ILE A 492 -23.22 -0.28 -5.91
C ILE A 492 -22.97 0.10 -4.45
N LEU A 493 -24.00 0.56 -3.76
CA LEU A 493 -23.94 0.75 -2.29
C LEU A 493 -25.01 -0.10 -1.63
N ILE A 494 -24.63 -0.90 -0.62
CA ILE A 494 -25.55 -1.61 0.28
C ILE A 494 -25.44 -0.99 1.67
N SER A 495 -26.57 -0.50 2.20
CA SER A 495 -26.63 0.15 3.50
C SER A 495 -27.89 -0.20 4.29
N CYS A 496 -27.86 -0.04 5.63
CA CYS A 496 -29.05 -0.21 6.50
C CYS A 496 -29.65 1.10 6.96
N ASN A 497 -29.02 2.22 6.61
CA ASN A 497 -29.55 3.57 6.76
C ASN A 497 -29.51 4.26 5.40
N PRO A 498 -30.38 5.26 5.16
CA PRO A 498 -30.30 6.06 3.95
C PRO A 498 -28.89 6.63 3.80
N ALA A 499 -28.29 6.38 2.64
CA ALA A 499 -26.93 6.83 2.39
C ALA A 499 -26.88 8.36 2.28
N ARG A 500 -25.88 8.95 2.91
CA ARG A 500 -25.60 10.39 2.85
C ARG A 500 -24.19 10.63 2.32
N GLY A 501 -23.93 10.19 1.08
CA GLY A 501 -22.72 10.52 0.38
C GLY A 501 -22.76 11.96 -0.16
N ARG A 502 -21.60 12.63 -0.24
CA ARG A 502 -21.49 13.85 -1.04
C ARG A 502 -21.78 13.51 -2.50
N PRO A 503 -22.56 14.30 -3.23
CA PRO A 503 -22.71 14.08 -4.67
C PRO A 503 -21.31 14.18 -5.32
N TYR A 504 -20.97 13.21 -6.16
CA TYR A 504 -19.71 13.19 -6.91
C TYR A 504 -19.56 14.42 -7.82
N GLU A 505 -20.66 14.81 -8.41
CA GLU A 505 -20.88 16.07 -9.14
C GLU A 505 -22.24 16.62 -8.75
N PRO A 506 -22.50 17.93 -8.85
CA PRO A 506 -23.82 18.49 -8.58
C PRO A 506 -24.92 17.73 -9.32
N GLY A 507 -25.80 17.06 -8.57
CA GLY A 507 -26.93 16.29 -9.10
C GLY A 507 -26.65 14.85 -9.55
N ARG A 508 -25.43 14.31 -9.38
CA ARG A 508 -25.10 12.93 -9.74
C ARG A 508 -24.67 12.12 -8.51
N PRO A 509 -25.37 11.00 -8.17
CA PRO A 509 -25.02 10.19 -7.01
C PRO A 509 -23.66 9.49 -7.21
N LEU A 510 -22.98 9.17 -6.09
CA LEU A 510 -21.71 8.47 -6.08
C LEU A 510 -21.82 7.00 -6.53
N TRP A 511 -23.02 6.42 -6.52
CA TRP A 511 -23.29 5.03 -6.89
C TRP A 511 -24.32 4.94 -8.03
N ASP A 512 -24.22 3.88 -8.81
CA ASP A 512 -25.17 3.59 -9.91
C ASP A 512 -26.44 2.91 -9.36
N VAL A 513 -26.29 2.08 -8.30
CA VAL A 513 -27.39 1.41 -7.61
C VAL A 513 -27.21 1.52 -6.10
N GLU A 514 -28.29 1.91 -5.40
CA GLU A 514 -28.37 1.88 -3.92
C GLU A 514 -29.34 0.80 -3.48
N ILE A 515 -28.90 -0.08 -2.58
CA ILE A 515 -29.71 -1.07 -1.89
C ILE A 515 -29.80 -0.65 -0.43
N HIS A 516 -30.91 0.00 -0.07
CA HIS A 516 -31.17 0.40 1.31
C HIS A 516 -31.99 -0.67 2.02
N LEU A 517 -31.41 -1.36 3.00
CA LEU A 517 -31.97 -2.42 3.82
C LEU A 517 -32.51 -1.85 5.15
N PRO A 518 -33.78 -1.45 5.26
CA PRO A 518 -34.32 -0.78 6.44
C PRO A 518 -34.60 -1.78 7.58
N THR A 519 -33.55 -2.26 8.26
CA THR A 519 -33.65 -3.24 9.35
C THR A 519 -34.10 -2.64 10.70
N GLY A 520 -34.14 -1.30 10.80
CA GLY A 520 -34.48 -0.59 12.05
C GLY A 520 -33.42 -0.73 13.13
N PRO A 521 -33.77 -0.32 14.37
CA PRO A 521 -32.85 -0.37 15.51
C PRO A 521 -32.55 -1.80 15.94
N GLU A 522 -31.32 -2.04 16.38
CA GLU A 522 -30.85 -3.35 16.80
C GLU A 522 -31.34 -3.70 18.22
N ILE A 523 -31.39 -4.98 18.56
CA ILE A 523 -31.72 -5.44 19.93
C ILE A 523 -30.75 -4.87 20.95
N VAL A 524 -29.46 -4.85 20.62
CA VAL A 524 -28.44 -4.12 21.37
C VAL A 524 -28.11 -2.89 20.54
N THR A 525 -28.46 -1.71 21.02
CA THR A 525 -28.33 -0.43 20.32
C THR A 525 -26.95 -0.28 19.69
N GLY A 526 -26.89 0.09 18.42
CA GLY A 526 -25.65 0.28 17.65
C GLY A 526 -24.91 -1.01 17.26
N SER A 527 -25.39 -2.20 17.67
CA SER A 527 -24.72 -3.48 17.40
C SER A 527 -25.07 -4.03 16.00
N THR A 528 -24.66 -3.35 14.96
CA THR A 528 -25.00 -3.63 13.54
C THR A 528 -24.49 -4.97 13.00
N ARG A 529 -23.84 -5.78 13.83
CA ARG A 529 -23.49 -7.18 13.50
C ARG A 529 -24.70 -8.12 13.54
N LEU A 530 -25.86 -7.68 14.08
CA LEU A 530 -27.08 -8.46 14.25
C LEU A 530 -27.98 -8.37 12.99
N LYS A 531 -29.15 -7.75 13.05
CA LYS A 531 -30.08 -7.68 11.90
C LYS A 531 -29.47 -7.04 10.66
N ALA A 532 -28.76 -5.93 10.81
CA ALA A 532 -28.07 -5.26 9.72
C ALA A 532 -27.02 -6.18 9.07
N GLY A 533 -26.25 -6.91 9.87
CA GLY A 533 -25.29 -7.91 9.37
C GLY A 533 -26.00 -9.06 8.65
N THR A 534 -27.07 -9.60 9.22
CA THR A 534 -27.87 -10.69 8.61
C THR A 534 -28.47 -10.26 7.28
N ALA A 535 -29.10 -9.08 7.21
CA ALA A 535 -29.66 -8.53 5.99
C ALA A 535 -28.60 -8.32 4.89
N THR A 536 -27.46 -7.74 5.26
CA THR A 536 -26.33 -7.54 4.35
C THR A 536 -25.85 -8.87 3.80
N LYS A 537 -25.65 -9.88 4.66
CA LYS A 537 -25.22 -11.23 4.24
C LYS A 537 -26.20 -11.87 3.25
N LEU A 538 -27.51 -11.74 3.46
CA LEU A 538 -28.52 -12.29 2.55
C LEU A 538 -28.55 -11.53 1.22
N ALA A 539 -28.36 -10.20 1.24
CA ALA A 539 -28.24 -9.41 0.01
C ALA A 539 -27.03 -9.82 -0.82
N LEU A 540 -25.86 -10.05 -0.17
CA LEU A 540 -24.64 -10.54 -0.84
C LEU A 540 -24.85 -11.92 -1.44
N ASN A 541 -25.48 -12.85 -0.70
CA ASN A 541 -25.81 -14.18 -1.22
C ASN A 541 -26.67 -14.10 -2.50
N MET A 542 -27.67 -13.21 -2.55
CA MET A 542 -28.48 -13.02 -3.73
C MET A 542 -27.67 -12.41 -4.86
N LEU A 543 -26.91 -11.36 -4.59
CA LEU A 543 -26.08 -10.68 -5.59
C LEU A 543 -25.09 -11.63 -6.25
N SER A 544 -24.29 -12.35 -5.46
CA SER A 544 -23.28 -13.25 -5.99
C SER A 544 -23.86 -14.50 -6.62
N THR A 545 -24.78 -15.22 -5.93
CA THR A 545 -25.32 -16.48 -6.41
C THR A 545 -26.13 -16.30 -7.67
N ILE A 546 -27.02 -15.30 -7.75
CA ILE A 546 -27.84 -15.08 -8.93
C ILE A 546 -26.96 -14.61 -10.11
N THR A 547 -25.94 -13.80 -9.85
CA THR A 547 -24.93 -13.46 -10.86
C THR A 547 -24.24 -14.72 -11.41
N MET A 548 -23.80 -15.66 -10.57
CA MET A 548 -23.19 -16.90 -11.02
C MET A 548 -24.18 -17.79 -11.79
N ILE A 549 -25.46 -17.78 -11.43
CA ILE A 549 -26.52 -18.47 -12.19
C ILE A 549 -26.65 -17.86 -13.59
N ARG A 550 -26.69 -16.51 -13.70
CA ARG A 550 -26.75 -15.79 -14.97
C ARG A 550 -25.54 -16.03 -15.87
N LEU A 551 -24.37 -16.26 -15.26
CA LEU A 551 -23.14 -16.62 -15.96
C LEU A 551 -23.07 -18.13 -16.34
N GLY A 552 -24.15 -18.89 -16.14
CA GLY A 552 -24.22 -20.31 -16.51
C GLY A 552 -23.37 -21.24 -15.66
N ARG A 553 -23.01 -20.82 -14.41
CA ARG A 553 -22.24 -21.63 -13.48
C ARG A 553 -23.08 -22.67 -12.73
N VAL A 554 -24.39 -22.68 -12.94
CA VAL A 554 -25.35 -23.57 -12.31
C VAL A 554 -26.24 -24.18 -13.40
N ARG A 555 -26.55 -25.49 -13.29
CA ARG A 555 -27.50 -26.18 -14.15
C ARG A 555 -28.61 -26.80 -13.29
N GLY A 556 -29.87 -26.37 -13.49
CA GLY A 556 -30.93 -26.65 -12.54
C GLY A 556 -30.60 -26.03 -11.18
N ASN A 557 -30.42 -26.87 -10.16
CA ASN A 557 -29.93 -26.48 -8.83
C ASN A 557 -28.54 -27.07 -8.51
N ALA A 558 -27.81 -27.54 -9.52
CA ALA A 558 -26.54 -28.24 -9.36
C ALA A 558 -25.35 -27.33 -9.69
N MET A 559 -24.32 -27.36 -8.83
CA MET A 559 -23.03 -26.72 -9.05
C MET A 559 -22.22 -27.53 -10.07
N VAL A 560 -22.25 -27.16 -11.35
CA VAL A 560 -21.58 -27.92 -12.42
C VAL A 560 -20.09 -27.63 -12.56
N ASP A 561 -19.64 -26.51 -12.02
CA ASP A 561 -18.24 -26.07 -12.07
C ASP A 561 -17.53 -26.24 -10.70
N LEU A 562 -18.09 -27.04 -9.79
CA LEU A 562 -17.46 -27.25 -8.48
C LEU A 562 -16.04 -27.84 -8.63
N ARG A 563 -15.10 -27.32 -7.86
CA ARG A 563 -13.73 -27.83 -7.84
C ARG A 563 -13.65 -29.09 -6.96
N ILE A 564 -13.51 -30.23 -7.59
CA ILE A 564 -13.47 -31.55 -6.89
C ILE A 564 -12.08 -31.79 -6.30
N SER A 565 -11.88 -31.38 -5.04
CA SER A 565 -10.59 -31.47 -4.34
C SER A 565 -10.50 -32.56 -3.25
N ASN A 566 -11.62 -33.15 -2.83
CA ASN A 566 -11.67 -34.13 -1.74
C ASN A 566 -12.72 -35.22 -1.97
N ALA A 567 -12.69 -36.26 -1.12
CA ALA A 567 -13.60 -37.43 -1.24
C ALA A 567 -15.09 -37.03 -1.21
N LYS A 568 -15.50 -36.10 -0.33
CA LYS A 568 -16.87 -35.59 -0.25
C LYS A 568 -17.32 -34.93 -1.56
N LEU A 569 -16.44 -34.17 -2.19
CA LEU A 569 -16.75 -33.49 -3.46
C LEU A 569 -16.74 -34.46 -4.63
N ARG A 570 -15.91 -35.52 -4.59
CA ARG A 570 -15.95 -36.62 -5.57
C ARG A 570 -17.28 -37.35 -5.52
N ASP A 571 -17.75 -37.75 -4.34
CA ASP A 571 -19.05 -38.37 -4.16
C ASP A 571 -20.19 -37.45 -4.63
N ARG A 572 -20.15 -36.14 -4.26
CA ARG A 572 -21.12 -35.14 -4.71
C ARG A 572 -21.15 -35.04 -6.24
N GLY A 573 -19.99 -34.89 -6.89
CA GLY A 573 -19.86 -34.84 -8.34
C GLY A 573 -20.41 -36.08 -9.02
N THR A 574 -20.10 -37.27 -8.51
CA THR A 574 -20.61 -38.53 -9.01
C THR A 574 -22.14 -38.60 -8.94
N ARG A 575 -22.75 -38.26 -7.81
CA ARG A 575 -24.21 -38.19 -7.67
C ARG A 575 -24.88 -37.17 -8.60
N LEU A 576 -24.21 -36.02 -8.83
CA LEU A 576 -24.72 -35.01 -9.77
C LEU A 576 -24.75 -35.57 -11.19
N VAL A 577 -23.68 -36.21 -11.65
CA VAL A 577 -23.62 -36.83 -12.99
C VAL A 577 -24.61 -38.00 -13.08
N SER A 578 -24.68 -38.89 -12.10
CA SER A 578 -25.63 -40.00 -12.04
C SER A 578 -27.07 -39.50 -12.18
N ARG A 579 -27.47 -38.49 -11.39
CA ARG A 579 -28.81 -37.93 -11.42
C ARG A 579 -29.11 -37.20 -12.73
N ALA A 580 -28.16 -36.43 -13.23
CA ALA A 580 -28.38 -35.62 -14.44
C ALA A 580 -28.49 -36.47 -15.71
N LEU A 581 -27.78 -37.58 -15.76
CA LEU A 581 -27.79 -38.52 -16.92
C LEU A 581 -28.69 -39.70 -16.74
N GLY A 582 -29.24 -39.96 -15.53
CA GLY A 582 -30.06 -41.11 -15.24
C GLY A 582 -29.29 -42.43 -15.27
N ILE A 583 -27.98 -42.45 -14.98
CA ILE A 583 -27.11 -43.62 -15.02
C ILE A 583 -26.70 -44.08 -13.60
N PRO A 584 -26.33 -45.34 -13.42
CA PRO A 584 -25.85 -45.85 -12.16
C PRO A 584 -24.65 -45.06 -11.59
N TYR A 585 -24.48 -45.12 -10.26
CA TYR A 585 -23.42 -44.34 -9.57
C TYR A 585 -22.02 -44.73 -10.06
N ASP A 586 -21.76 -46.03 -10.26
CA ASP A 586 -20.43 -46.51 -10.67
C ASP A 586 -20.10 -46.09 -12.11
N ASP A 587 -21.09 -46.10 -13.01
CA ASP A 587 -20.95 -45.62 -14.38
C ASP A 587 -20.71 -44.10 -14.41
N ALA A 588 -21.44 -43.35 -13.58
CA ALA A 588 -21.25 -41.91 -13.42
C ALA A 588 -19.85 -41.58 -12.88
N ARG A 589 -19.36 -42.39 -11.93
CA ARG A 589 -18.02 -42.25 -11.38
C ARG A 589 -16.95 -42.49 -12.44
N ALA A 590 -17.04 -43.62 -13.16
CA ALA A 590 -16.10 -43.94 -14.24
C ALA A 590 -16.06 -42.84 -15.31
N ARG A 591 -17.23 -42.31 -15.69
CA ARG A 591 -17.35 -41.17 -16.63
C ARG A 591 -16.71 -39.89 -16.09
N LEU A 592 -16.91 -39.58 -14.81
CA LEU A 592 -16.35 -38.40 -14.16
C LEU A 592 -14.83 -38.53 -14.00
N GLU A 593 -14.32 -39.70 -13.71
CA GLU A 593 -12.88 -39.99 -13.66
C GLU A 593 -12.24 -39.80 -15.04
N SER A 594 -12.87 -40.32 -16.10
CA SER A 594 -12.39 -40.17 -17.49
C SER A 594 -12.41 -38.70 -17.96
N ALA A 595 -13.32 -37.91 -17.43
CA ALA A 595 -13.43 -36.46 -17.69
C ALA A 595 -12.54 -35.62 -16.76
N GLY A 596 -11.58 -36.20 -16.06
CA GLY A 596 -10.67 -35.48 -15.15
C GLY A 596 -11.38 -34.80 -13.99
N TRP A 597 -12.45 -35.38 -13.47
CA TRP A 597 -13.29 -34.85 -12.40
C TRP A 597 -14.03 -33.56 -12.75
N ASN A 598 -14.26 -33.30 -14.03
CA ASN A 598 -15.01 -32.14 -14.52
C ASN A 598 -16.49 -32.52 -14.76
N VAL A 599 -17.36 -32.03 -13.86
CA VAL A 599 -18.81 -32.35 -13.93
C VAL A 599 -19.43 -31.76 -15.20
N ARG A 600 -19.08 -30.52 -15.57
CA ARG A 600 -19.61 -29.86 -16.78
C ARG A 600 -19.31 -30.68 -18.03
N ALA A 601 -18.07 -31.13 -18.20
CA ALA A 601 -17.68 -31.96 -19.34
C ALA A 601 -18.39 -33.30 -19.41
N CYS A 602 -18.92 -33.82 -18.28
CA CYS A 602 -19.75 -35.01 -18.28
C CYS A 602 -21.20 -34.77 -18.72
N LEU A 603 -21.68 -33.51 -18.61
CA LEU A 603 -23.08 -33.14 -18.87
C LEU A 603 -23.29 -32.48 -20.23
N GLU A 604 -22.23 -32.07 -20.87
CA GLU A 604 -22.16 -31.61 -22.27
C GLU A 604 -21.93 -32.84 -23.19
#